data_8091d3cd4471658be1b3850316f02b9c
#
_entry.id   8091d3cd4471658be1b3850316f02b9c
#
_cell.length_a   1.000
_cell.length_b   1.000
_cell.length_c   1.000
_cell.angle_alpha   90.00
_cell.angle_beta   90.00
_cell.angle_gamma   90.00
#
_symmetry.space_group_name_H-M   'P 1'
#
loop_
_entity.id
_entity.type
_entity.pdbx_description
1 polymer ?
#
loop_
_entity_poly.entity_id
_entity_poly.type
_entity_poly.pdbx_seq_one_letter_code
_entity_poly.pdbx_strand_id
1 'polypeptide(L)'
;MPQAQGGLSPGAMRRIREYVEAHLGESMDLATLAAVAGLSIHHFARGFKQSTGLTPHSYLTQKRVERAQEMLAHTALSLSEIAYAVGFSDQSHLARHFRQILGITPGKFRWSQS
;
A
#
# COMPACT_ATOMS: atom_id res chain seq x y z
N MET A 1 27.61 -10.26 1.62
CA MET A 1 27.08 -10.05 1.78
C MET A 1 26.41 -9.65 2.28
N PRO A 2 26.40 -9.30 2.45
CA PRO A 2 25.73 -9.00 3.17
C PRO A 2 24.56 -8.76 3.23
N GLN A 3 24.38 -9.16 2.86
CA GLN A 3 23.35 -8.95 2.82
C GLN A 3 22.58 -8.60 3.57
N ALA A 4 22.61 -8.37 3.32
CA ALA A 4 21.63 -7.64 3.97
C ALA A 4 21.15 -8.25 5.23
N GLN A 5 21.83 -8.02 6.25
CA GLN A 5 21.44 -8.54 7.52
C GLN A 5 20.14 -7.93 7.96
N GLY A 6 19.15 -8.74 8.30
CA GLY A 6 17.88 -8.30 8.78
C GLY A 6 16.88 -7.91 7.71
N GLY A 7 17.29 -7.83 6.45
CA GLY A 7 16.39 -7.56 5.35
C GLY A 7 15.67 -8.81 4.89
N LEU A 8 14.63 -8.65 4.08
CA LEU A 8 13.91 -9.77 3.49
C LEU A 8 14.63 -10.27 2.26
N SER A 9 14.54 -11.57 2.00
CA SER A 9 15.09 -12.14 0.79
C SER A 9 14.34 -11.58 -0.44
N PRO A 10 14.98 -11.59 -1.62
CA PRO A 10 14.28 -11.16 -2.83
C PRO A 10 13.01 -11.96 -3.09
N GLY A 11 13.03 -13.27 -2.79
CA GLY A 11 11.84 -14.10 -2.95
C GLY A 11 10.72 -13.71 -2.01
N ALA A 12 11.05 -13.42 -0.75
CA ALA A 12 10.05 -12.98 0.21
C ALA A 12 9.46 -11.64 -0.20
N MET A 13 10.31 -10.70 -0.63
CA MET A 13 9.82 -9.40 -1.08
C MET A 13 8.90 -9.54 -2.29
N ARG A 14 9.24 -10.42 -3.24
CA ARG A 14 8.38 -10.64 -4.39
C ARG A 14 7.02 -11.19 -3.97
N ARG A 15 7.00 -12.17 -3.05
CA ARG A 15 5.74 -12.72 -2.57
C ARG A 15 4.88 -11.66 -1.88
N ILE A 16 5.52 -10.78 -1.10
CA ILE A 16 4.79 -9.69 -0.43
C ILE A 16 4.20 -8.74 -1.45
N ARG A 17 4.99 -8.31 -2.44
CA ARG A 17 4.50 -7.38 -3.46
C ARG A 17 3.33 -7.98 -4.23
N GLU A 18 3.45 -9.24 -4.63
CA GLU A 18 2.39 -9.91 -5.38
C GLU A 18 1.13 -10.06 -4.54
N TYR A 19 1.29 -10.42 -3.28
CA TYR A 19 0.14 -10.57 -2.39
C TYR A 19 -0.57 -9.25 -2.16
N VAL A 20 0.19 -8.20 -1.88
CA VAL A 20 -0.39 -6.87 -1.65
C VAL A 20 -1.15 -6.40 -2.89
N GLU A 21 -0.56 -6.58 -4.06
CA GLU A 21 -1.21 -6.18 -5.30
C GLU A 21 -2.52 -6.93 -5.53
N ALA A 22 -2.53 -8.22 -5.26
CA ALA A 22 -3.71 -9.05 -5.49
C ALA A 22 -4.83 -8.80 -4.48
N HIS A 23 -4.49 -8.33 -3.28
CA HIS A 23 -5.47 -8.20 -2.20
C HIS A 23 -5.60 -6.77 -1.66
N LEU A 24 -5.23 -5.78 -2.46
CA LEU A 24 -5.08 -4.40 -2.00
C LEU A 24 -6.35 -3.83 -1.37
N GLY A 25 -7.52 -4.18 -1.89
CA GLY A 25 -8.78 -3.69 -1.36
C GLY A 25 -9.27 -4.40 -0.12
N GLU A 26 -8.55 -5.42 0.33
CA GLU A 26 -8.95 -6.21 1.49
C GLU A 26 -8.20 -5.77 2.73
N SER A 27 -8.75 -6.13 3.90
CA SER A 27 -8.05 -5.96 5.15
C SER A 27 -6.81 -6.83 5.15
N MET A 28 -5.67 -6.25 5.46
CA MET A 28 -4.42 -7.00 5.57
C MET A 28 -3.76 -6.62 6.87
N ASP A 29 -3.58 -7.58 7.77
CA ASP A 29 -2.87 -7.31 9.01
C ASP A 29 -1.42 -7.80 8.92
N LEU A 30 -0.65 -7.42 9.92
CA LEU A 30 0.75 -7.74 9.97
C LEU A 30 0.99 -9.25 10.01
N ALA A 31 0.13 -9.97 10.71
CA ALA A 31 0.25 -11.43 10.82
C ALA A 31 0.10 -12.10 9.46
N THR A 32 -0.85 -11.63 8.66
CA THR A 32 -1.06 -12.17 7.31
C THR A 32 0.16 -11.96 6.43
N LEU A 33 0.71 -10.75 6.46
CA LEU A 33 1.88 -10.45 5.65
C LEU A 33 3.12 -11.22 6.11
N ALA A 34 3.28 -11.38 7.41
CA ALA A 34 4.38 -12.17 7.95
C ALA A 34 4.27 -13.62 7.49
N ALA A 35 3.06 -14.17 7.48
CA ALA A 35 2.84 -15.54 7.00
C ALA A 35 3.19 -15.68 5.52
N VAL A 36 2.84 -14.68 4.71
CA VAL A 36 3.20 -14.69 3.28
C VAL A 36 4.72 -14.70 3.11
N ALA A 37 5.42 -13.97 3.96
CA ALA A 37 6.89 -13.94 3.91
C ALA A 37 7.53 -15.20 4.51
N GLY A 38 6.74 -16.00 5.23
CA GLY A 38 7.27 -17.18 5.90
C GLY A 38 8.08 -16.87 7.16
N LEU A 39 7.72 -15.77 7.84
CA LEU A 39 8.46 -15.27 8.99
C LEU A 39 7.53 -14.99 10.16
N SER A 40 8.11 -14.89 11.36
CA SER A 40 7.37 -14.40 12.52
C SER A 40 7.03 -12.93 12.28
N ILE A 41 6.02 -12.45 13.01
CA ILE A 41 5.59 -11.06 12.89
C ILE A 41 6.75 -10.10 13.16
N HIS A 42 7.50 -10.39 14.21
CA HIS A 42 8.61 -9.54 14.61
C HIS A 42 9.72 -9.49 13.54
N HIS A 43 10.11 -10.65 13.04
CA HIS A 43 11.15 -10.72 12.02
C HIS A 43 10.70 -10.09 10.72
N PHE A 44 9.43 -10.29 10.38
CA PHE A 44 8.89 -9.68 9.16
C PHE A 44 8.92 -8.16 9.24
N ALA A 45 8.42 -7.59 10.34
CA ALA A 45 8.34 -6.13 10.46
C ALA A 45 9.72 -5.50 10.38
N ARG A 46 10.71 -6.09 11.07
CA ARG A 46 12.08 -5.57 11.03
C ARG A 46 12.70 -5.69 9.65
N GLY A 47 12.58 -6.88 9.06
CA GLY A 47 13.18 -7.13 7.76
C GLY A 47 12.56 -6.28 6.67
N PHE A 48 11.24 -6.08 6.76
CA PHE A 48 10.54 -5.27 5.79
C PHE A 48 11.02 -3.82 5.85
N LYS A 49 11.12 -3.28 7.07
CA LYS A 49 11.59 -1.91 7.24
C LYS A 49 13.03 -1.76 6.76
N GLN A 50 13.86 -2.75 7.00
CA GLN A 50 15.24 -2.71 6.50
C GLN A 50 15.31 -2.76 4.99
N SER A 51 14.46 -3.58 4.38
CA SER A 51 14.46 -3.73 2.92
C SER A 51 13.87 -2.54 2.18
N THR A 52 12.84 -1.90 2.76
CA THR A 52 12.07 -0.88 2.04
C THR A 52 12.21 0.52 2.61
N GLY A 53 12.68 0.64 3.85
CA GLY A 53 12.69 1.92 4.55
C GLY A 53 11.32 2.30 5.11
N LEU A 54 10.30 1.48 4.90
CA LEU A 54 8.93 1.77 5.33
C LEU A 54 8.42 0.68 6.25
N THR A 55 7.51 1.05 7.16
CA THR A 55 6.76 0.03 7.89
C THR A 55 5.79 -0.64 6.91
N PRO A 56 5.36 -1.87 7.21
CA PRO A 56 4.36 -2.52 6.35
C PRO A 56 3.09 -1.70 6.18
N HIS A 57 2.62 -1.05 7.26
CA HIS A 57 1.42 -0.21 7.17
C HIS A 57 1.61 0.97 6.23
N SER A 58 2.75 1.66 6.32
CA SER A 58 3.05 2.78 5.44
C SER A 58 3.14 2.34 3.99
N TYR A 59 3.73 1.18 3.77
CA TYR A 59 3.84 0.61 2.43
C TYR A 59 2.46 0.33 1.83
N LEU A 60 1.58 -0.29 2.62
CA LEU A 60 0.21 -0.55 2.18
C LEU A 60 -0.54 0.72 1.83
N THR A 61 -0.44 1.72 2.72
CA THR A 61 -1.10 3.00 2.50
C THR A 61 -0.62 3.63 1.20
N GLN A 62 0.69 3.60 0.97
CA GLN A 62 1.27 4.16 -0.23
C GLN A 62 0.77 3.44 -1.50
N LYS A 63 0.71 2.11 -1.45
CA LYS A 63 0.20 1.33 -2.58
C LYS A 63 -1.27 1.60 -2.85
N ARG A 64 -2.06 1.76 -1.80
CA ARG A 64 -3.47 2.09 -1.95
C ARG A 64 -3.66 3.46 -2.58
N VAL A 65 -2.86 4.43 -2.17
CA VAL A 65 -2.91 5.77 -2.77
C VAL A 65 -2.50 5.72 -4.24
N GLU A 66 -1.46 4.95 -4.57
CA GLU A 66 -1.04 4.80 -5.97
C GLU A 66 -2.14 4.21 -6.82
N ARG A 67 -2.83 3.18 -6.32
CA ARG A 67 -3.93 2.57 -7.05
C ARG A 67 -5.08 3.56 -7.21
N ALA A 68 -5.39 4.32 -6.14
CA ALA A 68 -6.44 5.34 -6.23
C ALA A 68 -6.09 6.38 -7.29
N GLN A 69 -4.83 6.77 -7.38
CA GLN A 69 -4.36 7.72 -8.38
C GLN A 69 -4.65 7.21 -9.79
N GLU A 70 -4.34 5.94 -10.04
CA GLU A 70 -4.65 5.33 -11.34
C GLU A 70 -6.14 5.34 -11.65
N MET A 71 -6.95 4.99 -10.65
CA MET A 71 -8.40 4.93 -10.84
C MET A 71 -9.00 6.31 -11.06
N LEU A 72 -8.47 7.33 -10.38
CA LEU A 72 -8.90 8.70 -10.57
C LEU A 72 -8.61 9.17 -12.01
N ALA A 73 -7.48 8.77 -12.55
CA ALA A 73 -7.06 9.18 -13.88
C ALA A 73 -7.80 8.42 -15.00
N HIS A 74 -8.15 7.17 -14.75
CA HIS A 74 -8.61 6.29 -15.83
C HIS A 74 -10.03 5.75 -15.70
N THR A 75 -10.76 6.13 -14.65
CA THR A 75 -12.15 5.69 -14.50
C THR A 75 -13.04 6.87 -14.15
N ALA A 76 -14.35 6.64 -14.24
CA ALA A 76 -15.35 7.64 -13.83
C ALA A 76 -15.95 7.30 -12.46
N LEU A 77 -15.34 6.37 -11.72
CA LEU A 77 -15.83 5.99 -10.40
C LEU A 77 -15.80 7.18 -9.45
N SER A 78 -16.76 7.21 -8.53
CA SER A 78 -16.78 8.26 -7.52
C SER A 78 -15.62 8.13 -6.55
N LEU A 79 -15.32 9.20 -5.83
CA LEU A 79 -14.26 9.15 -4.82
C LEU A 79 -14.57 8.11 -3.75
N SER A 80 -15.83 7.99 -3.38
CA SER A 80 -16.26 7.00 -2.40
C SER A 80 -16.05 5.58 -2.90
N GLU A 81 -16.41 5.33 -4.16
CA GLU A 81 -16.21 4.02 -4.77
C GLU A 81 -14.73 3.65 -4.85
N ILE A 82 -13.91 4.63 -5.23
CA ILE A 82 -12.46 4.41 -5.30
C ILE A 82 -11.88 4.12 -3.91
N ALA A 83 -12.28 4.90 -2.92
CA ALA A 83 -11.80 4.69 -1.55
C ALA A 83 -12.07 3.26 -1.10
N TYR A 84 -13.29 2.80 -1.31
CA TYR A 84 -13.66 1.45 -0.94
C TYR A 84 -12.87 0.40 -1.73
N ALA A 85 -12.74 0.60 -3.02
CA ALA A 85 -12.06 -0.36 -3.90
C ALA A 85 -10.59 -0.56 -3.54
N VAL A 86 -9.92 0.51 -3.08
CA VAL A 86 -8.49 0.40 -2.75
C VAL A 86 -8.23 0.11 -1.28
N GLY A 87 -9.29 -0.07 -0.47
CA GLY A 87 -9.11 -0.53 0.90
C GLY A 87 -9.17 0.53 2.00
N PHE A 88 -9.57 1.75 1.67
CA PHE A 88 -9.81 2.75 2.71
C PHE A 88 -11.23 2.62 3.23
N SER A 89 -11.45 3.04 4.47
CA SER A 89 -12.77 2.91 5.10
C SER A 89 -13.81 3.84 4.49
N ASP A 90 -13.38 5.02 4.04
CA ASP A 90 -14.29 5.99 3.44
C ASP A 90 -13.50 7.02 2.63
N GLN A 91 -14.24 7.94 2.00
CA GLN A 91 -13.65 8.96 1.15
C GLN A 91 -12.73 9.91 1.91
N SER A 92 -13.09 10.24 3.15
CA SER A 92 -12.28 11.15 3.96
C SER A 92 -10.92 10.53 4.30
N HIS A 93 -10.93 9.22 4.58
CA HIS A 93 -9.72 8.49 4.88
C HIS A 93 -8.78 8.48 3.66
N LEU A 94 -9.33 8.19 2.49
CA LEU A 94 -8.58 8.28 1.24
C LEU A 94 -8.00 9.69 1.05
N ALA A 95 -8.84 10.72 1.18
CA ALA A 95 -8.43 12.09 0.94
C ALA A 95 -7.27 12.50 1.83
N ARG A 96 -7.33 12.12 3.11
CA ARG A 96 -6.27 12.47 4.05
C ARG A 96 -4.93 11.87 3.65
N HIS A 97 -4.90 10.58 3.35
CA HIS A 97 -3.65 9.91 2.98
C HIS A 97 -3.16 10.33 1.60
N PHE A 98 -4.08 10.52 0.67
CA PHE A 98 -3.75 10.97 -0.68
C PHE A 98 -3.04 12.31 -0.62
N ARG A 99 -3.61 13.25 0.15
CA ARG A 99 -3.01 14.58 0.28
C ARG A 99 -1.67 14.53 1.00
N GLN A 100 -1.54 13.68 2.01
CA GLN A 100 -0.27 13.55 2.71
C GLN A 100 0.85 13.05 1.81
N ILE A 101 0.54 12.11 0.93
CA ILE A 101 1.53 11.47 0.07
C ILE A 101 1.80 12.27 -1.20
N LEU A 102 0.75 12.78 -1.83
CA LEU A 102 0.87 13.44 -3.12
C LEU A 102 0.77 14.97 -3.08
N GLY A 103 0.42 15.54 -1.93
CA GLY A 103 0.33 16.99 -1.75
C GLY A 103 -0.88 17.65 -2.37
N ILE A 104 -1.82 16.86 -2.88
CA ILE A 104 -3.01 17.36 -3.57
C ILE A 104 -4.18 16.45 -3.20
N THR A 105 -5.40 16.99 -3.19
CA THR A 105 -6.57 16.18 -2.88
C THR A 105 -6.95 15.31 -4.08
N PRO A 106 -7.66 14.19 -3.85
CA PRO A 106 -8.12 13.34 -4.95
C PRO A 106 -8.99 14.09 -5.96
N GLY A 107 -9.87 14.96 -5.47
CA GLY A 107 -10.74 15.73 -6.34
C GLY A 107 -9.96 16.66 -7.25
N LYS A 108 -8.99 17.37 -6.69
CA LYS A 108 -8.14 18.25 -7.47
C LYS A 108 -7.28 17.49 -8.46
N PHE A 109 -6.77 16.34 -8.04
CA PHE A 109 -5.97 15.50 -8.93
C PHE A 109 -6.80 15.08 -10.14
N ARG A 110 -8.02 14.59 -9.92
CA ARG A 110 -8.89 14.16 -11.00
C ARG A 110 -9.21 15.32 -11.95
N TRP A 111 -9.50 16.47 -11.38
CA TRP A 111 -9.80 17.65 -12.18
C TRP A 111 -8.63 18.02 -13.07
N SER A 112 -7.40 17.91 -12.56
CA SER A 112 -6.22 18.26 -13.34
C SER A 112 -5.92 17.27 -14.47
N GLN A 113 -6.53 16.06 -14.44
CA GLN A 113 -6.36 15.07 -15.49
C GLN A 113 -7.33 15.22 -16.64
N SER A 114 -8.31 16.13 -16.51
CA SER A 114 -9.36 16.33 -17.54
C SER A 114 -8.87 17.12 -18.73
#